data_58b0c651065b9ef47aeba230d961d1fe
#
_entry.id   58b0c651065b9ef47aeba230d961d1fe
#
_cell.length_a   1.000
_cell.length_b   1.000
_cell.length_c   1.000
_cell.angle_alpha   90.00
_cell.angle_beta   90.00
_cell.angle_gamma   90.00
#
_symmetry.space_group_name_H-M   'P 1'
#
loop_
_entity.id
_entity.type
_entity.pdbx_description
1 polymer ?
#
loop_
_entity_poly.entity_id
_entity_poly.type
_entity_poly.pdbx_seq_one_letter_code
_entity_poly.pdbx_strand_id
1 'polypeptide(L)'
;MNRRTAITHVAAMLGGAFSAPTLLAMERWESRTPSESFLAEFSLTENQKMIVAEVAEMIIPKTTTPGAKDVGVPAFIVMMLQDCYKTPEHKSFVEGLNKLEKKGFLAMSTEQKTAVLKQVEIDSAEEMKAYQVQQTKMGDNEDREQMAAQAKGLPYWRLMKELTMLGYFTSEEGIKSSFEYVPIPGKLEMIKMKPNQKSFAY
;
A
#
# COMPACT_ATOMS: atom_id res chain seq x y z
N MET A 1 -32.90 -37.00 -38.09
CA MET A 1 -32.80 -35.91 -37.08
C MET A 1 -32.73 -34.58 -37.82
N ASN A 2 -33.65 -33.66 -37.52
CA ASN A 2 -33.69 -32.37 -38.23
C ASN A 2 -32.61 -31.45 -37.66
N ARG A 3 -31.92 -30.64 -38.50
CA ARG A 3 -30.82 -29.76 -38.07
C ARG A 3 -31.21 -28.84 -36.92
N ARG A 4 -32.47 -28.38 -36.89
CA ARG A 4 -33.01 -27.57 -35.79
C ARG A 4 -33.05 -28.34 -34.46
N THR A 5 -33.45 -29.61 -34.47
CA THR A 5 -33.51 -30.47 -33.27
C THR A 5 -32.11 -30.74 -32.73
N ALA A 6 -31.10 -30.92 -33.60
CA ALA A 6 -29.71 -31.09 -33.18
C ALA A 6 -29.15 -29.85 -32.50
N ILE A 7 -29.45 -28.65 -33.04
CA ILE A 7 -29.01 -27.36 -32.43
C ILE A 7 -29.70 -27.17 -31.09
N THR A 8 -30.99 -27.51 -30.95
CA THR A 8 -31.71 -27.35 -29.68
C THR A 8 -31.15 -28.30 -28.61
N HIS A 9 -30.75 -29.50 -28.97
CA HIS A 9 -30.13 -30.46 -28.03
C HIS A 9 -28.70 -30.02 -27.63
N VAL A 10 -27.93 -29.50 -28.56
CA VAL A 10 -26.61 -28.92 -28.22
C VAL A 10 -26.73 -27.69 -27.32
N ALA A 11 -27.67 -26.80 -27.60
CA ALA A 11 -27.95 -25.64 -26.76
C ALA A 11 -28.45 -26.03 -25.36
N ALA A 12 -29.28 -27.05 -25.26
CA ALA A 12 -29.78 -27.59 -24.00
C ALA A 12 -28.64 -28.27 -23.19
N MET A 13 -27.76 -29.03 -23.85
CA MET A 13 -26.60 -29.64 -23.21
C MET A 13 -25.58 -28.59 -22.74
N LEU A 14 -25.31 -27.60 -23.55
CA LEU A 14 -24.41 -26.46 -23.16
C LEU A 14 -25.04 -25.64 -22.03
N GLY A 15 -26.33 -25.31 -22.12
CA GLY A 15 -27.05 -24.60 -21.05
C GLY A 15 -27.13 -25.40 -19.75
N GLY A 16 -27.35 -26.70 -19.82
CA GLY A 16 -27.40 -27.60 -18.66
C GLY A 16 -26.06 -27.84 -18.00
N ALA A 17 -24.96 -27.87 -18.77
CA ALA A 17 -23.61 -28.05 -18.24
C ALA A 17 -23.07 -26.80 -17.54
N PHE A 18 -23.55 -25.61 -17.93
CA PHE A 18 -23.15 -24.35 -17.32
C PHE A 18 -24.04 -23.91 -16.15
N SER A 19 -25.23 -24.49 -15.95
CA SER A 19 -26.24 -23.89 -15.10
C SER A 19 -26.07 -24.09 -13.60
N ALA A 20 -25.68 -25.26 -13.10
CA ALA A 20 -25.61 -25.46 -11.65
C ALA A 20 -24.27 -24.96 -11.03
N PRO A 21 -23.10 -25.38 -11.52
CA PRO A 21 -21.85 -24.89 -10.91
C PRO A 21 -21.57 -23.41 -11.23
N THR A 22 -22.04 -22.90 -12.39
CA THR A 22 -21.84 -21.49 -12.75
C THR A 22 -22.79 -20.56 -11.98
N LEU A 23 -24.04 -20.96 -11.79
CA LEU A 23 -24.99 -20.24 -10.94
C LEU A 23 -24.53 -20.24 -9.47
N LEU A 24 -24.07 -21.39 -8.95
CA LEU A 24 -23.47 -21.45 -7.61
C LEU A 24 -22.17 -20.65 -7.50
N ALA A 25 -21.38 -20.55 -8.57
CA ALA A 25 -20.20 -19.72 -8.59
C ALA A 25 -20.57 -18.23 -8.69
N MET A 26 -21.60 -17.86 -9.45
CA MET A 26 -22.15 -16.50 -9.50
C MET A 26 -22.82 -16.11 -8.18
N GLU A 27 -23.60 -16.97 -7.58
CA GLU A 27 -24.19 -16.74 -6.26
C GLU A 27 -23.11 -16.57 -5.16
N ARG A 28 -22.03 -17.38 -5.24
CA ARG A 28 -20.85 -17.20 -4.39
C ARG A 28 -20.05 -15.96 -4.75
N TRP A 29 -20.08 -15.51 -5.98
CA TRP A 29 -19.46 -14.26 -6.40
C TRP A 29 -20.29 -13.06 -5.95
N GLU A 30 -21.60 -13.09 -6.10
CA GLU A 30 -22.52 -12.04 -5.60
C GLU A 30 -22.55 -12.01 -4.06
N SER A 31 -22.48 -13.15 -3.39
CA SER A 31 -22.29 -13.20 -1.93
C SER A 31 -20.88 -12.83 -1.47
N ARG A 32 -19.92 -12.76 -2.40
CA ARG A 32 -18.59 -12.18 -2.26
C ARG A 32 -18.49 -10.76 -2.80
N THR A 33 -19.59 -10.10 -3.14
CA THR A 33 -19.55 -8.65 -3.15
C THR A 33 -18.94 -8.24 -1.81
N PRO A 34 -17.85 -7.44 -1.78
CA PRO A 34 -17.23 -7.05 -0.53
C PRO A 34 -18.39 -6.57 0.34
N SER A 35 -18.63 -7.26 1.46
CA SER A 35 -19.63 -6.77 2.38
C SER A 35 -19.29 -5.31 2.57
N GLU A 36 -20.26 -4.42 2.53
CA GLU A 36 -20.07 -2.99 2.77
C GLU A 36 -19.29 -2.73 4.08
N SER A 37 -19.14 -3.75 4.92
CA SER A 37 -18.24 -3.74 6.07
C SER A 37 -16.73 -3.81 5.74
N PHE A 38 -16.32 -4.20 4.51
CA PHE A 38 -14.92 -4.12 4.07
C PHE A 38 -14.54 -2.72 3.59
N LEU A 39 -15.53 -1.93 3.24
CA LEU A 39 -15.44 -0.51 2.99
C LEU A 39 -15.91 0.28 4.24
N ALA A 40 -15.61 -0.17 5.45
CA ALA A 40 -15.49 0.76 6.57
C ALA A 40 -14.43 1.75 6.11
N GLU A 41 -14.94 2.81 5.49
CA GLU A 41 -14.27 3.79 4.67
C GLU A 41 -13.08 4.31 5.47
N PHE A 42 -11.87 3.79 5.16
CA PHE A 42 -10.68 4.31 5.78
C PHE A 42 -10.59 5.78 5.39
N SER A 43 -10.82 6.65 6.32
CA SER A 43 -10.77 8.08 6.12
C SER A 43 -9.89 8.72 7.17
N LEU A 44 -9.06 9.63 6.74
CA LEU A 44 -8.23 10.46 7.60
C LEU A 44 -8.88 11.84 7.79
N THR A 45 -8.81 12.38 8.99
CA THR A 45 -9.17 13.77 9.26
C THR A 45 -8.25 14.72 8.49
N GLU A 46 -8.67 15.97 8.28
CA GLU A 46 -7.81 16.96 7.62
C GLU A 46 -6.50 17.21 8.37
N ASN A 47 -6.53 17.20 9.70
CA ASN A 47 -5.31 17.30 10.51
C ASN A 47 -4.38 16.11 10.27
N GLN A 48 -4.92 14.89 10.23
CA GLN A 48 -4.13 13.70 9.94
C GLN A 48 -3.53 13.72 8.54
N LYS A 49 -4.27 14.18 7.54
CA LYS A 49 -3.74 14.39 6.17
C LYS A 49 -2.61 15.42 6.15
N MET A 50 -2.74 16.51 6.90
CA MET A 50 -1.66 17.49 7.05
C MET A 50 -0.43 16.90 7.72
N ILE A 51 -0.59 16.05 8.75
CA ILE A 51 0.53 15.33 9.38
C ILE A 51 1.20 14.40 8.37
N VAL A 52 0.44 13.61 7.60
CA VAL A 52 0.97 12.74 6.54
C VAL A 52 1.80 13.56 5.54
N ALA A 53 1.28 14.71 5.09
CA ALA A 53 1.97 15.56 4.15
C ALA A 53 3.28 16.12 4.73
N GLU A 54 3.26 16.56 5.99
CA GLU A 54 4.43 17.10 6.65
C GLU A 54 5.50 16.03 6.88
N VAL A 55 5.11 14.84 7.34
CA VAL A 55 6.03 13.71 7.56
C VAL A 55 6.62 13.23 6.23
N ALA A 56 5.84 13.12 5.16
CA ALA A 56 6.34 12.74 3.85
C ALA A 56 7.40 13.74 3.34
N GLU A 57 7.15 15.05 3.50
CA GLU A 57 8.09 16.10 3.12
C GLU A 57 9.37 16.08 3.98
N MET A 58 9.27 15.67 5.24
CA MET A 58 10.46 15.51 6.09
C MET A 58 11.28 14.27 5.74
N ILE A 59 10.66 13.23 5.15
CA ILE A 59 11.36 12.03 4.65
C ILE A 59 12.08 12.35 3.34
N ILE A 60 11.40 13.01 2.40
CA ILE A 60 11.97 13.42 1.11
C ILE A 60 11.69 14.93 0.94
N PRO A 61 12.59 15.77 1.44
CA PRO A 61 12.42 17.22 1.40
C PRO A 61 12.70 17.80 0.02
N LYS A 62 12.05 18.90 -0.29
CA LYS A 62 12.39 19.72 -1.44
C LYS A 62 13.81 20.27 -1.32
N THR A 63 14.61 20.04 -2.36
CA THR A 63 15.97 20.55 -2.49
C THR A 63 16.14 21.14 -3.89
N THR A 64 17.16 20.70 -4.64
CA THR A 64 17.27 20.93 -6.09
C THR A 64 16.31 20.01 -6.87
N THR A 65 15.81 18.97 -6.21
CA THR A 65 14.77 18.07 -6.70
C THR A 65 13.44 18.37 -5.99
N PRO A 66 12.29 18.02 -6.61
CA PRO A 66 10.98 18.21 -5.97
C PRO A 66 10.89 17.40 -4.67
N GLY A 67 10.17 17.93 -3.68
CA GLY A 67 9.87 17.22 -2.44
C GLY A 67 8.67 16.27 -2.58
N ALA A 68 8.41 15.49 -1.54
CA ALA A 68 7.30 14.54 -1.53
C ALA A 68 5.94 15.22 -1.72
N LYS A 69 5.75 16.42 -1.20
CA LYS A 69 4.51 17.20 -1.41
C LYS A 69 4.34 17.63 -2.85
N ASP A 70 5.41 18.05 -3.50
CA ASP A 70 5.40 18.58 -4.87
C ASP A 70 4.93 17.50 -5.87
N VAL A 71 5.26 16.23 -5.61
CA VAL A 71 4.93 15.09 -6.50
C VAL A 71 3.67 14.31 -6.07
N GLY A 72 2.88 14.84 -5.15
CA GLY A 72 1.59 14.25 -4.77
C GLY A 72 1.65 13.02 -3.87
N VAL A 73 2.78 12.73 -3.24
CA VAL A 73 2.96 11.57 -2.34
C VAL A 73 1.91 11.49 -1.23
N PRO A 74 1.49 12.59 -0.57
CA PRO A 74 0.47 12.49 0.48
C PRO A 74 -0.87 11.92 0.00
N ALA A 75 -1.33 12.32 -1.17
CA ALA A 75 -2.56 11.79 -1.77
C ALA A 75 -2.40 10.30 -2.15
N PHE A 76 -1.23 9.93 -2.70
CA PHE A 76 -0.89 8.55 -3.00
C PHE A 76 -0.92 7.66 -1.76
N ILE A 77 -0.36 8.11 -0.63
CA ILE A 77 -0.37 7.34 0.64
C ILE A 77 -1.81 7.06 1.08
N VAL A 78 -2.68 8.06 1.06
CA VAL A 78 -4.08 7.89 1.45
C VAL A 78 -4.78 6.89 0.54
N MET A 79 -4.62 7.02 -0.78
CA MET A 79 -5.18 6.11 -1.77
C MET A 79 -4.69 4.67 -1.58
N MET A 80 -3.38 4.48 -1.40
CA MET A 80 -2.80 3.15 -1.18
C MET A 80 -3.34 2.50 0.10
N LEU A 81 -3.48 3.27 1.18
CA LEU A 81 -4.06 2.75 2.42
C LEU A 81 -5.52 2.34 2.23
N GLN A 82 -6.31 3.11 1.48
CA GLN A 82 -7.71 2.79 1.20
C GLN A 82 -7.86 1.51 0.36
N ASP A 83 -7.08 1.39 -0.71
CA ASP A 83 -7.32 0.40 -1.75
C ASP A 83 -6.53 -0.90 -1.54
N CYS A 84 -5.35 -0.82 -0.91
CA CYS A 84 -4.39 -1.93 -0.89
C CYS A 84 -4.14 -2.52 0.50
N TYR A 85 -4.49 -1.82 1.58
CA TYR A 85 -4.20 -2.27 2.93
C TYR A 85 -5.46 -2.72 3.67
N LYS A 86 -5.27 -3.52 4.74
CA LYS A 86 -6.36 -4.11 5.52
C LYS A 86 -6.52 -3.42 6.87
N THR A 87 -7.57 -3.77 7.58
CA THR A 87 -7.93 -3.21 8.90
C THR A 87 -6.76 -3.16 9.92
N PRO A 88 -5.89 -4.17 10.05
CA PRO A 88 -4.76 -4.09 10.97
C PRO A 88 -3.80 -2.93 10.66
N GLU A 89 -3.45 -2.74 9.37
CA GLU A 89 -2.58 -1.66 8.91
C GLU A 89 -3.26 -0.29 9.08
N HIS A 90 -4.57 -0.20 8.77
CA HIS A 90 -5.35 1.02 9.00
C HIS A 90 -5.30 1.45 10.46
N LYS A 91 -5.54 0.52 11.39
CA LYS A 91 -5.49 0.79 12.84
C LYS A 91 -4.10 1.25 13.26
N SER A 92 -3.05 0.53 12.87
CA SER A 92 -1.67 0.87 13.19
C SER A 92 -1.29 2.26 12.66
N PHE A 93 -1.69 2.58 11.43
CA PHE A 93 -1.40 3.86 10.81
C PHE A 93 -2.10 5.02 11.52
N VAL A 94 -3.40 4.88 11.79
CA VAL A 94 -4.18 5.90 12.52
C VAL A 94 -3.68 6.08 13.95
N GLU A 95 -3.31 5.00 14.65
CA GLU A 95 -2.72 5.09 15.98
C GLU A 95 -1.40 5.88 15.99
N GLY A 96 -0.55 5.67 14.99
CA GLY A 96 0.68 6.45 14.81
C GLY A 96 0.40 7.92 14.57
N LEU A 97 -0.55 8.25 13.69
CA LEU A 97 -0.98 9.63 13.45
C LEU A 97 -1.56 10.28 14.71
N ASN A 98 -2.39 9.58 15.45
CA ASN A 98 -2.98 10.07 16.70
C ASN A 98 -1.91 10.37 17.77
N LYS A 99 -0.83 9.56 17.84
CA LYS A 99 0.31 9.84 18.72
C LYS A 99 1.01 11.15 18.34
N LEU A 100 1.17 11.42 17.04
CA LEU A 100 1.76 12.69 16.55
C LEU A 100 0.82 13.89 16.79
N GLU A 101 -0.47 13.73 16.52
CA GLU A 101 -1.48 14.76 16.73
C GLU A 101 -1.57 15.17 18.20
N LYS A 102 -1.61 14.21 19.12
CA LYS A 102 -1.59 14.46 20.57
C LYS A 102 -0.35 15.21 21.05
N LYS A 103 0.79 15.04 20.37
CA LYS A 103 2.03 15.80 20.64
C LYS A 103 1.99 17.21 20.06
N GLY A 104 0.98 17.57 19.28
CA GLY A 104 0.91 18.89 18.61
C GLY A 104 1.91 19.03 17.47
N PHE A 105 2.22 17.93 16.75
CA PHE A 105 3.29 17.84 15.76
C PHE A 105 3.29 18.99 14.73
N LEU A 106 2.12 19.41 14.24
CA LEU A 106 2.02 20.48 13.23
C LEU A 106 2.52 21.83 13.72
N ALA A 107 2.38 22.11 15.03
CA ALA A 107 2.79 23.38 15.64
C ALA A 107 4.27 23.42 16.08
N MET A 108 5.00 22.29 15.97
CA MET A 108 6.40 22.18 16.38
C MET A 108 7.36 22.84 15.39
N SER A 109 8.53 23.26 15.88
CA SER A 109 9.64 23.64 15.01
C SER A 109 10.21 22.44 14.24
N THR A 110 10.96 22.67 13.16
CA THR A 110 11.58 21.62 12.35
C THR A 110 12.49 20.71 13.17
N GLU A 111 13.26 21.29 14.11
CA GLU A 111 14.16 20.56 15.00
C GLU A 111 13.38 19.64 15.94
N GLN A 112 12.28 20.15 16.51
CA GLN A 112 11.39 19.38 17.38
C GLN A 112 10.70 18.24 16.61
N LYS A 113 10.17 18.51 15.42
CA LYS A 113 9.60 17.49 14.53
C LYS A 113 10.61 16.39 14.23
N THR A 114 11.85 16.77 13.90
CA THR A 114 12.93 15.81 13.61
C THR A 114 13.24 14.95 14.83
N ALA A 115 13.32 15.52 16.03
CA ALA A 115 13.56 14.78 17.26
C ALA A 115 12.41 13.78 17.55
N VAL A 116 11.15 14.21 17.36
CA VAL A 116 9.98 13.35 17.53
C VAL A 116 10.00 12.18 16.53
N LEU A 117 10.30 12.44 15.25
CA LEU A 117 10.34 11.38 14.23
C LEU A 117 11.50 10.40 14.46
N LYS A 118 12.66 10.85 14.93
CA LYS A 118 13.74 9.95 15.35
C LYS A 118 13.33 9.03 16.49
N GLN A 119 12.56 9.52 17.46
CA GLN A 119 12.03 8.68 18.52
C GLN A 119 11.02 7.66 17.98
N VAL A 120 10.11 8.08 17.08
CA VAL A 120 9.16 7.18 16.42
C VAL A 120 9.88 6.09 15.62
N GLU A 121 11.02 6.41 15.01
CA GLU A 121 11.84 5.43 14.29
C GLU A 121 12.44 4.37 15.23
N ILE A 122 12.96 4.80 16.39
CA ILE A 122 13.49 3.88 17.40
C ILE A 122 12.38 2.96 17.93
N ASP A 123 11.24 3.54 18.32
CA ASP A 123 10.09 2.80 18.83
C ASP A 123 9.58 1.80 17.78
N SER A 124 9.53 2.20 16.52
CA SER A 124 9.12 1.35 15.40
C SER A 124 10.07 0.17 15.16
N ALA A 125 11.36 0.31 15.43
CA ALA A 125 12.31 -0.79 15.30
C ALA A 125 12.02 -1.91 16.30
N GLU A 126 11.56 -1.57 17.51
CA GLU A 126 11.13 -2.55 18.51
C GLU A 126 9.78 -3.17 18.13
N GLU A 127 8.82 -2.37 17.69
CA GLU A 127 7.53 -2.85 17.18
C GLU A 127 7.71 -3.81 16.00
N MET A 128 8.68 -3.55 15.09
CA MET A 128 9.00 -4.43 13.96
C MET A 128 9.51 -5.79 14.39
N LYS A 129 10.33 -5.87 15.44
CA LYS A 129 10.78 -7.16 15.98
C LYS A 129 9.61 -8.01 16.47
N ALA A 130 8.67 -7.38 17.20
CA ALA A 130 7.46 -8.04 17.67
C ALA A 130 6.55 -8.48 16.51
N TYR A 131 6.41 -7.66 15.48
CA TYR A 131 5.66 -7.96 14.27
C TYR A 131 6.24 -9.16 13.52
N GLN A 132 7.55 -9.21 13.30
CA GLN A 132 8.23 -10.33 12.63
C GLN A 132 8.06 -11.66 13.37
N VAL A 133 8.15 -11.64 14.68
CA VAL A 133 7.90 -12.84 15.51
C VAL A 133 6.47 -13.34 15.34
N GLN A 134 5.50 -12.43 15.30
CA GLN A 134 4.08 -12.77 15.09
C GLN A 134 3.86 -13.36 13.69
N GLN A 135 4.43 -12.76 12.65
CA GLN A 135 4.32 -13.26 11.27
C GLN A 135 4.91 -14.65 11.11
N THR A 136 6.06 -14.90 11.72
CA THR A 136 6.68 -16.23 11.70
C THR A 136 5.78 -17.29 12.36
N LYS A 137 5.15 -16.96 13.47
CA LYS A 137 4.21 -17.86 14.16
C LYS A 137 2.94 -18.13 13.35
N MET A 138 2.46 -17.16 12.59
CA MET A 138 1.27 -17.29 11.73
C MET A 138 1.52 -18.15 10.49
N GLY A 139 2.78 -18.24 10.02
CA GLY A 139 3.13 -18.96 8.79
C GLY A 139 2.88 -20.47 8.84
N ASP A 140 2.95 -21.07 10.02
CA ASP A 140 2.95 -22.52 10.23
C ASP A 140 1.62 -23.07 10.81
N ASN A 141 0.58 -22.26 11.00
CA ASN A 141 -0.63 -22.65 11.72
C ASN A 141 -1.86 -22.83 10.81
N GLU A 142 -2.65 -23.88 11.08
CA GLU A 142 -3.92 -24.19 10.42
C GLU A 142 -5.03 -23.17 10.75
N ASP A 143 -4.94 -22.46 11.89
CA ASP A 143 -5.92 -21.46 12.34
C ASP A 143 -5.65 -20.03 11.80
N ARG A 144 -5.26 -19.93 10.54
CA ARG A 144 -4.90 -18.68 9.87
C ARG A 144 -5.95 -17.57 10.00
N GLU A 145 -7.22 -17.91 9.95
CA GLU A 145 -8.32 -16.92 10.01
C GLU A 145 -8.50 -16.31 11.40
N GLN A 146 -8.39 -17.11 12.44
CA GLN A 146 -8.50 -16.60 13.83
C GLN A 146 -7.28 -15.76 14.23
N MET A 147 -6.08 -16.17 13.78
CA MET A 147 -4.86 -15.40 14.03
C MET A 147 -4.81 -14.11 13.21
N ALA A 148 -5.36 -14.10 11.99
CA ALA A 148 -5.47 -12.90 11.17
C ALA A 148 -6.35 -11.81 11.81
N ALA A 149 -7.39 -12.20 12.54
CA ALA A 149 -8.25 -11.27 13.26
C ALA A 149 -7.52 -10.57 14.44
N GLN A 150 -6.49 -11.22 15.01
CA GLN A 150 -5.67 -10.69 16.11
C GLN A 150 -4.34 -10.10 15.63
N ALA A 151 -4.05 -10.17 14.33
CA ALA A 151 -2.80 -9.69 13.78
C ALA A 151 -2.64 -8.18 13.99
N LYS A 152 -1.46 -7.79 14.46
CA LYS A 152 -1.05 -6.38 14.43
C LYS A 152 -0.68 -6.01 13.00
N GLY A 153 -1.09 -4.82 12.56
CA GLY A 153 -0.62 -4.26 11.30
C GLY A 153 0.85 -3.86 11.35
N LEU A 154 1.44 -3.66 10.18
CA LEU A 154 2.78 -3.07 10.08
C LEU A 154 2.87 -1.77 10.89
N PRO A 155 3.96 -1.53 11.62
CA PRO A 155 4.15 -0.30 12.37
C PRO A 155 4.01 0.95 11.50
N TYR A 156 3.38 1.98 12.05
CA TYR A 156 3.12 3.25 11.37
C TYR A 156 4.33 3.80 10.60
N TRP A 157 5.50 3.87 11.27
CA TRP A 157 6.70 4.46 10.68
C TRP A 157 7.21 3.67 9.48
N ARG A 158 7.08 2.35 9.54
CA ARG A 158 7.44 1.47 8.42
C ARG A 158 6.54 1.72 7.22
N LEU A 159 5.22 1.73 7.43
CA LEU A 159 4.24 2.04 6.39
C LEU A 159 4.48 3.44 5.79
N MET A 160 4.70 4.43 6.65
CA MET A 160 4.91 5.80 6.23
C MET A 160 6.16 5.95 5.35
N LYS A 161 7.29 5.33 5.74
CA LYS A 161 8.53 5.34 4.93
C LYS A 161 8.36 4.62 3.61
N GLU A 162 7.83 3.39 3.64
CA GLU A 162 7.65 2.58 2.42
C GLU A 162 6.74 3.27 1.42
N LEU A 163 5.59 3.76 1.86
CA LEU A 163 4.64 4.44 0.98
C LEU A 163 5.18 5.77 0.47
N THR A 164 5.94 6.51 1.29
CA THR A 164 6.59 7.75 0.83
C THR A 164 7.61 7.46 -0.25
N MET A 165 8.48 6.48 -0.05
CA MET A 165 9.48 6.10 -1.06
C MET A 165 8.82 5.52 -2.32
N LEU A 166 7.84 4.64 -2.16
CA LEU A 166 7.10 4.08 -3.28
C LEU A 166 6.45 5.18 -4.11
N GLY A 167 5.66 6.07 -3.47
CA GLY A 167 4.97 7.15 -4.17
C GLY A 167 5.92 8.13 -4.85
N TYR A 168 7.06 8.44 -4.21
CA TYR A 168 8.05 9.34 -4.80
C TYR A 168 8.76 8.72 -6.00
N PHE A 169 9.34 7.52 -5.85
CA PHE A 169 10.13 6.89 -6.90
C PHE A 169 9.31 6.24 -8.02
N THR A 170 7.99 6.23 -7.90
CA THR A 170 7.07 5.86 -8.99
C THR A 170 6.37 7.06 -9.62
N SER A 171 6.54 8.26 -9.07
CA SER A 171 6.05 9.49 -9.69
C SER A 171 6.93 9.91 -10.86
N GLU A 172 6.37 10.61 -11.84
CA GLU A 172 7.09 11.06 -13.03
C GLU A 172 8.28 11.96 -12.68
N GLU A 173 8.06 12.95 -11.84
CA GLU A 173 9.10 13.89 -11.41
C GLU A 173 10.15 13.22 -10.51
N GLY A 174 9.72 12.31 -9.65
CA GLY A 174 10.62 11.55 -8.78
C GLY A 174 11.55 10.64 -9.57
N ILE A 175 11.02 9.93 -10.58
CA ILE A 175 11.84 9.11 -11.49
C ILE A 175 12.83 10.00 -12.26
N LYS A 176 12.35 11.06 -12.93
CA LYS A 176 13.20 11.95 -13.74
C LYS A 176 14.30 12.63 -12.94
N SER A 177 14.01 13.00 -11.68
CA SER A 177 15.01 13.66 -10.83
C SER A 177 16.04 12.68 -10.26
N SER A 178 15.64 11.46 -9.92
CA SER A 178 16.46 10.48 -9.20
C SER A 178 17.19 9.50 -10.09
N PHE A 179 16.60 9.15 -11.25
CA PHE A 179 17.10 8.12 -12.15
C PHE A 179 17.36 8.66 -13.56
N GLU A 180 18.11 7.90 -14.33
CA GLU A 180 18.15 8.03 -15.78
C GLU A 180 17.07 7.12 -16.37
N TYR A 181 15.93 7.71 -16.77
CA TYR A 181 14.77 6.95 -17.24
C TYR A 181 14.99 6.51 -18.68
N VAL A 182 14.97 5.21 -18.92
CA VAL A 182 15.11 4.59 -20.25
C VAL A 182 13.89 3.70 -20.47
N PRO A 183 12.84 4.18 -21.19
CA PRO A 183 11.57 3.44 -21.34
C PRO A 183 11.72 2.08 -22.01
N ILE A 184 12.68 1.94 -22.93
CA ILE A 184 12.95 0.69 -23.63
C ILE A 184 14.47 0.48 -23.67
N PRO A 185 15.04 -0.40 -22.83
CA PRO A 185 16.45 -0.72 -22.88
C PRO A 185 16.75 -1.48 -24.18
N GLY A 186 17.64 -0.90 -25.02
CA GLY A 186 17.99 -1.48 -26.32
C GLY A 186 18.88 -2.72 -26.24
N LYS A 187 19.69 -2.83 -25.17
CA LYS A 187 20.64 -3.92 -24.95
C LYS A 187 21.06 -4.02 -23.48
N LEU A 188 21.43 -5.21 -23.07
CA LEU A 188 22.07 -5.44 -21.77
C LEU A 188 23.59 -5.29 -21.94
N GLU A 189 24.17 -4.32 -21.26
CA GLU A 189 25.62 -4.14 -21.20
C GLU A 189 26.11 -4.20 -19.75
N MET A 190 27.15 -4.98 -19.50
CA MET A 190 27.86 -4.97 -18.23
C MET A 190 28.83 -3.78 -18.22
N ILE A 191 28.43 -2.69 -17.58
CA ILE A 191 29.26 -1.49 -17.44
C ILE A 191 29.69 -1.29 -16.00
N LYS A 192 30.88 -0.69 -15.81
CA LYS A 192 31.27 -0.21 -14.48
C LYS A 192 30.58 1.12 -14.19
N MET A 193 29.94 1.22 -13.03
CA MET A 193 29.35 2.48 -12.58
C MET A 193 30.42 3.58 -12.51
N LYS A 194 30.10 4.72 -13.11
CA LYS A 194 30.95 5.92 -13.04
C LYS A 194 30.60 6.71 -11.75
N PRO A 195 31.55 7.46 -11.17
CA PRO A 195 31.23 8.39 -10.10
C PRO A 195 30.09 9.34 -10.53
N ASN A 196 29.11 9.53 -9.68
CA ASN A 196 27.93 10.37 -9.92
C ASN A 196 26.99 9.94 -11.06
N GLN A 197 27.11 8.72 -11.55
CA GLN A 197 26.17 8.16 -12.51
C GLN A 197 24.84 7.87 -11.79
N LYS A 198 23.72 8.36 -12.35
CA LYS A 198 22.39 7.96 -11.91
C LYS A 198 22.13 6.50 -12.26
N SER A 199 21.38 5.81 -11.40
CA SER A 199 20.87 4.48 -11.73
C SER A 199 19.83 4.58 -12.84
N PHE A 200 19.75 3.57 -13.70
CA PHE A 200 18.71 3.49 -14.71
C PHE A 200 17.37 3.06 -14.08
N ALA A 201 16.27 3.64 -14.56
CA ALA A 201 14.91 3.18 -14.34
C ALA A 201 14.27 2.84 -15.69
N TYR A 202 13.43 1.80 -15.72
CA TYR A 202 12.80 1.26 -16.93
C TYR A 202 11.28 1.33 -16.81
#